data_6fefcdcc466c023223d232c28f338111
#
_entry.id   6fefcdcc466c023223d232c28f338111
#
_cell.length_a   1.000
_cell.length_b   1.000
_cell.length_c   1.000
_cell.angle_alpha   90.00
_cell.angle_beta   90.00
_cell.angle_gamma   90.00
#
_symmetry.space_group_name_H-M   'P 1'
#
loop_
_entity.id
_entity.type
_entity.pdbx_description
1 polymer ?
#
loop_
_entity_poly.entity_id
_entity_poly.type
_entity_poly.pdbx_seq_one_letter_code
_entity_poly.pdbx_strand_id
1 'polypeptide(L)'
;PTRILELDARDGVTRVLATSVAELPPADTISAPRAISYPSAGGRVAHAFHYPPRNAGFVAPAGERPPLLVMIHGGPTAMATSTLRLAVQFWTSRGFAVLDVNYGGSTGFGRAYRERLSGQWGVVDVEDCVAGARFLAAQGLVDAGRLAIRGGSAGGFTTLAALAFHDVFKAGTSLYGVADLRALDDETHKFESRYLDDLLGPSAQREARYAERSPIHHAHRIARPMLFLQGLDDKVVPPAQSEAMVAALRARGVPVAYLAFEGEGHGFRRKETVQRALEAELAFYAQVFGFAPADAIDPVTLA
;
A
#
# COMPACT_ATOMS: atom_id res chain seq x y z
N PRO A 1 14.51 13.81 -1.40
CA PRO A 1 15.25 12.59 -1.74
C PRO A 1 16.21 12.19 -0.62
N THR A 2 16.58 10.91 -0.58
CA THR A 2 17.62 10.42 0.32
C THR A 2 18.97 11.04 -0.08
N ARG A 3 19.77 11.41 0.92
CA ARG A 3 21.08 12.05 0.71
C ARG A 3 22.11 11.40 1.64
N ILE A 4 23.34 11.36 1.18
CA ILE A 4 24.50 11.09 2.01
C ILE A 4 25.11 12.45 2.34
N LEU A 5 25.24 12.71 3.63
CA LEU A 5 25.74 13.99 4.14
C LEU A 5 27.06 13.75 4.89
N GLU A 6 27.99 14.67 4.73
CA GLU A 6 29.12 14.84 5.64
C GLU A 6 28.77 15.93 6.64
N LEU A 7 28.92 15.64 7.93
CA LEU A 7 28.70 16.60 9.02
C LEU A 7 30.06 16.92 9.66
N ASP A 8 30.46 18.19 9.66
CA ASP A 8 31.57 18.61 10.51
C ASP A 8 31.07 18.76 11.96
N ALA A 9 31.62 17.90 12.85
CA ALA A 9 31.18 17.87 14.24
C ALA A 9 31.61 19.09 15.06
N ARG A 10 32.50 19.96 14.54
CA ARG A 10 32.99 21.15 15.24
C ARG A 10 32.05 22.35 15.10
N ASP A 11 31.43 22.52 13.98
CA ASP A 11 30.58 23.68 13.64
C ASP A 11 29.16 23.31 13.17
N GLY A 12 28.88 22.01 13.00
CA GLY A 12 27.57 21.52 12.53
C GLY A 12 27.31 21.74 11.06
N VAL A 13 28.29 22.17 10.28
CA VAL A 13 28.13 22.39 8.84
C VAL A 13 27.96 21.06 8.12
N THR A 14 26.98 21.01 7.23
CA THR A 14 26.69 19.82 6.43
C THR A 14 27.03 20.04 4.96
N ARG A 15 27.66 19.04 4.33
CA ARG A 15 27.91 18.98 2.90
C ARG A 15 27.21 17.77 2.30
N VAL A 16 26.47 17.96 1.19
CA VAL A 16 25.86 16.86 0.45
C VAL A 16 26.95 16.15 -0.37
N LEU A 17 27.16 14.86 -0.12
CA LEU A 17 28.11 14.03 -0.89
C LEU A 17 27.43 13.33 -2.05
N ALA A 18 26.18 12.85 -1.85
CA ALA A 18 25.39 12.18 -2.86
C ALA A 18 23.89 12.37 -2.61
N THR A 19 23.12 12.27 -3.68
CA THR A 19 21.65 12.26 -3.63
C THR A 19 21.10 11.12 -4.48
N SER A 20 19.98 10.51 -4.04
CA SER A 20 19.33 9.42 -4.75
C SER A 20 18.58 9.87 -6.01
N VAL A 21 18.42 11.17 -6.23
CA VAL A 21 17.66 11.75 -7.36
C VAL A 21 18.47 12.89 -7.93
N ALA A 22 18.79 12.82 -9.22
CA ALA A 22 19.56 13.86 -9.91
C ALA A 22 18.74 15.13 -10.11
N GLU A 23 17.46 14.98 -10.51
CA GLU A 23 16.55 16.08 -10.77
C GLU A 23 15.27 15.90 -9.95
N LEU A 24 14.78 16.99 -9.39
CA LEU A 24 13.50 17.01 -8.68
C LEU A 24 12.38 17.46 -9.62
N PRO A 25 11.15 16.96 -9.43
CA PRO A 25 9.98 17.54 -10.08
C PRO A 25 9.88 19.05 -9.75
N PRO A 26 9.21 19.83 -10.60
CA PRO A 26 8.92 21.23 -10.31
C PRO A 26 8.27 21.40 -8.93
N ALA A 27 8.70 22.39 -8.14
CA ALA A 27 8.26 22.56 -6.76
C ALA A 27 6.73 22.76 -6.61
N ASP A 28 6.10 23.30 -7.63
CA ASP A 28 4.65 23.52 -7.71
C ASP A 28 3.84 22.25 -8.00
N THR A 29 4.50 21.15 -8.37
CA THR A 29 3.90 19.81 -8.51
C THR A 29 4.14 18.91 -7.29
N ILE A 30 4.95 19.36 -6.32
CA ILE A 30 5.27 18.57 -5.13
C ILE A 30 4.21 18.77 -4.06
N SER A 31 3.46 17.71 -3.73
CA SER A 31 2.55 17.67 -2.60
C SER A 31 3.32 17.43 -1.30
N ALA A 32 3.19 18.35 -0.36
CA ALA A 32 3.79 18.21 0.97
C ALA A 32 2.91 17.33 1.88
N PRO A 33 3.51 16.43 2.70
CA PRO A 33 2.78 15.63 3.65
C PRO A 33 2.16 16.47 4.76
N ARG A 34 0.91 16.14 5.10
CA ARG A 34 0.23 16.64 6.29
C ARG A 34 0.09 15.49 7.27
N ALA A 35 0.81 15.53 8.38
CA ALA A 35 0.63 14.54 9.44
C ALA A 35 -0.78 14.67 10.03
N ILE A 36 -1.52 13.59 10.05
CA ILE A 36 -2.87 13.53 10.62
C ILE A 36 -2.98 12.39 11.62
N SER A 37 -3.88 12.58 12.57
CA SER A 37 -4.32 11.53 13.49
C SER A 37 -5.84 11.44 13.43
N TYR A 38 -6.37 10.24 13.46
CA TYR A 38 -7.80 10.01 13.32
C TYR A 38 -8.28 8.87 14.22
N PRO A 39 -9.56 8.89 14.64
CA PRO A 39 -10.13 7.81 15.42
C PRO A 39 -10.23 6.53 14.60
N SER A 40 -9.89 5.41 15.23
CA SER A 40 -9.98 4.06 14.68
C SER A 40 -10.80 3.16 15.58
N ALA A 41 -10.98 1.89 15.17
CA ALA A 41 -11.78 0.92 15.90
C ALA A 41 -11.30 0.73 17.36
N GLY A 42 -12.22 0.38 18.26
CA GLY A 42 -11.93 0.15 19.68
C GLY A 42 -11.43 1.39 20.44
N GLY A 43 -11.76 2.60 19.99
CA GLY A 43 -11.33 3.85 20.63
C GLY A 43 -9.83 4.19 20.41
N ARG A 44 -9.17 3.48 19.51
CA ARG A 44 -7.77 3.75 19.14
C ARG A 44 -7.65 5.03 18.32
N VAL A 45 -6.44 5.57 18.28
CA VAL A 45 -6.04 6.63 17.35
C VAL A 45 -4.99 6.06 16.42
N ALA A 46 -5.19 6.22 15.11
CA ALA A 46 -4.20 5.89 14.09
C ALA A 46 -3.57 7.15 13.49
N HIS A 47 -2.44 6.99 12.83
CA HIS A 47 -1.66 8.08 12.25
C HIS A 47 -1.42 7.84 10.77
N ALA A 48 -1.31 8.92 9.99
CA ALA A 48 -0.96 8.85 8.58
C ALA A 48 -0.37 10.17 8.08
N PHE A 49 0.22 10.12 6.89
CA PHE A 49 0.51 11.30 6.09
C PHE A 49 -0.54 11.42 4.99
N HIS A 50 -1.27 12.53 4.99
CA HIS A 50 -2.18 12.90 3.92
C HIS A 50 -1.46 13.84 2.94
N TYR A 51 -1.52 13.50 1.66
CA TYR A 51 -0.99 14.28 0.55
C TYR A 51 -2.16 14.69 -0.35
N PRO A 52 -2.56 15.97 -0.39
CA PRO A 52 -3.57 16.44 -1.34
C PRO A 52 -3.02 16.41 -2.77
N PRO A 53 -3.87 16.34 -3.81
CA PRO A 53 -3.45 16.53 -5.18
C PRO A 53 -2.71 17.86 -5.36
N ARG A 54 -1.67 17.86 -6.19
CA ARG A 54 -0.92 19.07 -6.51
C ARG A 54 -0.32 19.03 -7.91
N ASN A 55 -0.81 19.91 -8.77
CA ASN A 55 -0.26 20.15 -10.09
C ASN A 55 -0.63 21.59 -10.52
N ALA A 56 0.34 22.46 -10.77
CA ALA A 56 0.08 23.85 -11.11
C ALA A 56 -0.56 24.04 -12.50
N GLY A 57 -0.40 23.07 -13.40
CA GLY A 57 -0.95 23.11 -14.76
C GLY A 57 -2.40 22.61 -14.86
N PHE A 58 -2.97 22.04 -13.78
CA PHE A 58 -4.29 21.42 -13.80
C PHE A 58 -5.09 21.74 -12.55
N VAL A 59 -6.38 21.97 -12.73
CA VAL A 59 -7.36 22.14 -11.65
C VAL A 59 -8.51 21.17 -11.85
N ALA A 60 -9.07 20.67 -10.77
CA ALA A 60 -10.28 19.85 -10.83
C ALA A 60 -11.50 20.72 -11.23
N PRO A 61 -12.51 20.13 -11.88
CA PRO A 61 -13.81 20.79 -12.06
C PRO A 61 -14.38 21.27 -10.73
N ALA A 62 -15.12 22.38 -10.76
CA ALA A 62 -15.72 22.96 -9.57
C ALA A 62 -16.61 21.93 -8.84
N GLY A 63 -16.38 21.74 -7.54
CA GLY A 63 -17.10 20.80 -6.69
C GLY A 63 -16.63 19.34 -6.78
N GLU A 64 -15.73 19.01 -7.67
CA GLU A 64 -15.17 17.66 -7.75
C GLU A 64 -14.14 17.42 -6.61
N ARG A 65 -14.24 16.26 -6.00
CA ARG A 65 -13.28 15.78 -4.98
C ARG A 65 -12.34 14.75 -5.59
N PRO A 66 -11.06 14.72 -5.17
CA PRO A 66 -10.11 13.77 -5.69
C PRO A 66 -10.45 12.34 -5.29
N PRO A 67 -10.12 11.34 -6.13
CA PRO A 67 -10.03 9.95 -5.68
C PRO A 67 -8.96 9.81 -4.60
N LEU A 68 -9.15 8.85 -3.70
CA LEU A 68 -8.16 8.53 -2.65
C LEU A 68 -7.42 7.25 -2.99
N LEU A 69 -6.10 7.28 -2.83
CA LEU A 69 -5.25 6.10 -2.79
C LEU A 69 -4.68 5.93 -1.38
N VAL A 70 -5.15 4.92 -0.67
CA VAL A 70 -4.57 4.51 0.61
C VAL A 70 -3.34 3.65 0.32
N MET A 71 -2.19 4.07 0.82
CA MET A 71 -0.91 3.37 0.70
C MET A 71 -0.54 2.74 2.04
N ILE A 72 -0.06 1.50 1.97
CA ILE A 72 0.28 0.70 3.15
C ILE A 72 1.72 0.23 3.01
N HIS A 73 2.53 0.51 4.05
CA HIS A 73 3.89 -0.01 4.11
C HIS A 73 3.91 -1.50 4.40
N GLY A 74 4.99 -2.17 3.99
CA GLY A 74 5.28 -3.56 4.34
C GLY A 74 5.93 -3.69 5.72
N GLY A 75 6.51 -4.84 5.96
CA GLY A 75 7.21 -5.16 7.20
C GLY A 75 6.61 -6.34 7.95
N PRO A 76 5.48 -6.23 8.67
CA PRO A 76 4.53 -5.14 8.87
C PRO A 76 4.93 -4.08 9.92
N THR A 77 6.05 -4.23 10.60
CA THR A 77 6.51 -3.32 11.66
C THR A 77 7.48 -2.22 11.15
N ALA A 78 7.35 -1.80 9.89
CA ALA A 78 8.04 -0.63 9.33
C ALA A 78 7.30 0.68 9.65
N MET A 79 7.47 1.71 8.83
CA MET A 79 6.69 2.94 8.90
C MET A 79 6.69 3.70 7.57
N ALA A 80 5.64 4.46 7.30
CA ALA A 80 5.64 5.54 6.34
C ALA A 80 6.37 6.76 6.92
N THR A 81 7.13 7.45 6.08
CA THR A 81 7.90 8.65 6.46
C THR A 81 7.48 9.86 5.65
N SER A 82 7.73 11.06 6.19
CA SER A 82 7.45 12.33 5.49
C SER A 82 8.51 12.72 4.44
N THR A 83 9.44 11.83 4.13
CA THR A 83 10.45 12.07 3.10
C THR A 83 9.83 12.20 1.71
N LEU A 84 10.49 12.92 0.80
CA LEU A 84 10.04 13.04 -0.57
C LEU A 84 10.12 11.68 -1.29
N ARG A 85 8.97 11.12 -1.58
CA ARG A 85 8.80 9.87 -2.33
C ARG A 85 8.19 10.17 -3.69
N LEU A 86 8.94 9.92 -4.77
CA LEU A 86 8.47 10.19 -6.13
C LEU A 86 7.24 9.37 -6.50
N ALA A 87 7.10 8.15 -5.96
CA ALA A 87 5.91 7.33 -6.15
C ALA A 87 4.64 8.00 -5.58
N VAL A 88 4.74 8.74 -4.46
CA VAL A 88 3.62 9.55 -3.95
C VAL A 88 3.32 10.72 -4.88
N GLN A 89 4.38 11.42 -5.34
CA GLN A 89 4.24 12.57 -6.25
C GLN A 89 3.65 12.16 -7.61
N PHE A 90 3.91 10.94 -8.08
CA PHE A 90 3.28 10.39 -9.28
C PHE A 90 1.74 10.45 -9.18
N TRP A 91 1.19 10.06 -8.05
CA TRP A 91 -0.26 10.06 -7.81
C TRP A 91 -0.82 11.46 -7.59
N THR A 92 -0.16 12.24 -6.75
CA THR A 92 -0.67 13.58 -6.39
C THR A 92 -0.63 14.56 -7.55
N SER A 93 0.35 14.44 -8.45
CA SER A 93 0.41 15.25 -9.67
C SER A 93 -0.65 14.85 -10.71
N ARG A 94 -1.27 13.67 -10.57
CA ARG A 94 -2.33 13.13 -11.43
C ARG A 94 -3.72 13.23 -10.81
N GLY A 95 -3.88 14.07 -9.80
CA GLY A 95 -5.18 14.39 -9.21
C GLY A 95 -5.64 13.44 -8.10
N PHE A 96 -4.84 12.46 -7.67
CA PHE A 96 -5.15 11.63 -6.53
C PHE A 96 -4.75 12.30 -5.22
N ALA A 97 -5.61 12.20 -4.20
CA ALA A 97 -5.15 12.31 -2.82
C ALA A 97 -4.49 10.99 -2.39
N VAL A 98 -3.43 11.07 -1.60
CA VAL A 98 -2.77 9.88 -1.03
C VAL A 98 -2.87 9.93 0.49
N LEU A 99 -3.21 8.80 1.10
CA LEU A 99 -3.12 8.56 2.54
C LEU A 99 -2.10 7.45 2.79
N ASP A 100 -0.91 7.83 3.26
CA ASP A 100 0.18 6.91 3.59
C ASP A 100 0.07 6.56 5.08
N VAL A 101 -0.46 5.36 5.38
CA VAL A 101 -0.93 5.00 6.72
C VAL A 101 0.21 4.45 7.56
N ASN A 102 0.31 4.95 8.79
CA ASN A 102 1.07 4.36 9.89
C ASN A 102 0.06 3.70 10.85
N TYR A 103 -0.37 2.49 10.50
CA TYR A 103 -1.29 1.70 11.33
C TYR A 103 -0.67 1.27 12.67
N GLY A 104 -1.49 0.87 13.63
CA GLY A 104 -1.01 0.30 14.90
C GLY A 104 -0.09 -0.90 14.64
N GLY A 105 1.16 -0.80 15.08
CA GLY A 105 2.25 -1.69 14.69
C GLY A 105 3.41 -0.97 14.03
N SER A 106 3.18 0.21 13.44
CA SER A 106 4.23 1.01 12.83
C SER A 106 5.23 1.52 13.87
N THR A 107 6.50 1.58 13.48
CA THR A 107 7.56 2.21 14.28
C THR A 107 7.44 3.73 14.24
N GLY A 108 8.21 4.43 15.09
CA GLY A 108 8.22 5.90 15.14
C GLY A 108 7.21 6.52 16.08
N PHE A 109 6.23 5.78 16.59
CA PHE A 109 5.17 6.24 17.51
C PHE A 109 5.29 5.67 18.94
N GLY A 110 6.45 5.12 19.27
CA GLY A 110 6.73 4.52 20.57
C GLY A 110 6.31 3.05 20.68
N ARG A 111 6.77 2.41 21.78
CA ARG A 111 6.59 0.98 22.00
C ARG A 111 5.11 0.57 22.06
N ALA A 112 4.29 1.28 22.83
CA ALA A 112 2.87 0.96 22.99
C ALA A 112 2.10 0.98 21.67
N TYR A 113 2.49 1.84 20.70
CA TYR A 113 1.90 1.87 19.39
C TYR A 113 2.33 0.67 18.54
N ARG A 114 3.62 0.35 18.57
CA ARG A 114 4.18 -0.80 17.85
C ARG A 114 3.58 -2.13 18.33
N GLU A 115 3.41 -2.29 19.65
CA GLU A 115 2.88 -3.50 20.27
C GLU A 115 1.38 -3.71 20.00
N ARG A 116 0.67 -2.74 19.44
CA ARG A 116 -0.74 -2.91 19.03
C ARG A 116 -0.95 -4.00 17.98
N LEU A 117 0.07 -4.33 17.21
CA LEU A 117 -0.01 -5.37 16.19
C LEU A 117 0.22 -6.78 16.74
N SER A 118 0.79 -6.91 17.96
CA SER A 118 1.02 -8.21 18.59
C SER A 118 -0.27 -9.02 18.70
N GLY A 119 -0.31 -10.18 18.05
CA GLY A 119 -1.47 -11.04 17.92
C GLY A 119 -2.65 -10.45 17.10
N GLN A 120 -2.48 -9.28 16.47
CA GLN A 120 -3.54 -8.51 15.82
C GLN A 120 -3.26 -8.19 14.34
N TRP A 121 -2.23 -8.77 13.73
CA TRP A 121 -1.99 -8.59 12.30
C TRP A 121 -3.15 -9.14 11.47
N GLY A 122 -3.58 -8.37 10.48
CA GLY A 122 -4.79 -8.61 9.70
C GLY A 122 -6.07 -8.07 10.34
N VAL A 123 -5.96 -7.42 11.51
CA VAL A 123 -7.09 -6.76 12.21
C VAL A 123 -6.79 -5.28 12.38
N VAL A 124 -5.80 -4.92 13.18
CA VAL A 124 -5.51 -3.52 13.53
C VAL A 124 -5.03 -2.74 12.31
N ASP A 125 -4.15 -3.32 11.50
CA ASP A 125 -3.66 -2.73 10.26
C ASP A 125 -4.79 -2.46 9.25
N VAL A 126 -5.72 -3.40 9.12
CA VAL A 126 -6.90 -3.27 8.24
C VAL A 126 -7.87 -2.20 8.77
N GLU A 127 -8.23 -2.27 10.03
CA GLU A 127 -9.16 -1.32 10.66
C GLU A 127 -8.65 0.12 10.59
N ASP A 128 -7.35 0.32 10.82
CA ASP A 128 -6.74 1.66 10.78
C ASP A 128 -6.71 2.22 9.35
N CYS A 129 -6.45 1.40 8.32
CA CYS A 129 -6.53 1.82 6.93
C CYS A 129 -7.96 2.18 6.50
N VAL A 130 -8.94 1.36 6.88
CA VAL A 130 -10.36 1.60 6.62
C VAL A 130 -10.85 2.88 7.32
N ALA A 131 -10.46 3.06 8.59
CA ALA A 131 -10.82 4.25 9.36
C ALA A 131 -10.24 5.52 8.74
N GLY A 132 -8.99 5.50 8.26
CA GLY A 132 -8.36 6.64 7.60
C GLY A 132 -9.06 7.05 6.31
N ALA A 133 -9.44 6.08 5.49
CA ALA A 133 -10.21 6.35 4.26
C ALA A 133 -11.57 6.98 4.57
N ARG A 134 -12.30 6.42 5.53
CA ARG A 134 -13.60 6.95 5.99
C ARG A 134 -13.45 8.34 6.60
N PHE A 135 -12.40 8.59 7.38
CA PHE A 135 -12.13 9.89 7.99
C PHE A 135 -11.96 10.98 6.94
N LEU A 136 -11.11 10.78 5.91
CA LEU A 136 -10.94 11.76 4.84
C LEU A 136 -12.21 11.99 4.02
N ALA A 137 -12.97 10.93 3.74
CA ALA A 137 -14.24 11.01 3.04
C ALA A 137 -15.29 11.81 3.86
N ALA A 138 -15.41 11.55 5.16
CA ALA A 138 -16.30 12.28 6.05
C ALA A 138 -15.95 13.77 6.21
N GLN A 139 -14.64 14.10 6.14
CA GLN A 139 -14.17 15.48 6.11
C GLN A 139 -14.40 16.18 4.74
N GLY A 140 -14.89 15.44 3.75
CA GLY A 140 -15.10 15.98 2.41
C GLY A 140 -13.81 16.28 1.64
N LEU A 141 -12.70 15.71 2.06
CA LEU A 141 -11.38 15.92 1.42
C LEU A 141 -11.15 15.03 0.20
N VAL A 142 -11.91 13.94 0.09
CA VAL A 142 -11.84 12.96 -1.00
C VAL A 142 -13.23 12.47 -1.42
N ASP A 143 -13.33 11.88 -2.60
CA ASP A 143 -14.55 11.27 -3.11
C ASP A 143 -14.77 9.88 -2.47
N ALA A 144 -15.81 9.72 -1.68
CA ALA A 144 -16.18 8.45 -1.05
C ALA A 144 -16.52 7.33 -2.05
N GLY A 145 -16.87 7.67 -3.29
CA GLY A 145 -17.13 6.73 -4.38
C GLY A 145 -15.85 6.24 -5.09
N ARG A 146 -14.71 6.90 -4.88
CA ARG A 146 -13.43 6.61 -5.57
C ARG A 146 -12.29 6.39 -4.56
N LEU A 147 -12.46 5.41 -3.68
CA LEU A 147 -11.47 5.01 -2.67
C LEU A 147 -10.75 3.74 -3.14
N ALA A 148 -9.43 3.80 -3.29
CA ALA A 148 -8.57 2.67 -3.61
C ALA A 148 -7.58 2.40 -2.49
N ILE A 149 -7.07 1.16 -2.43
CA ILE A 149 -6.08 0.72 -1.46
C ILE A 149 -4.96 -0.04 -2.17
N ARG A 150 -3.70 0.20 -1.76
CA ARG A 150 -2.55 -0.52 -2.30
C ARG A 150 -1.47 -0.76 -1.25
N GLY A 151 -0.77 -1.87 -1.40
CA GLY A 151 0.38 -2.16 -0.55
C GLY A 151 1.25 -3.27 -1.11
N GLY A 152 2.50 -3.32 -0.66
CA GLY A 152 3.45 -4.38 -1.00
C GLY A 152 3.73 -5.29 0.18
N SER A 153 4.02 -6.58 -0.08
CA SER A 153 4.38 -7.54 0.97
C SER A 153 3.27 -7.64 2.05
N ALA A 154 3.58 -7.41 3.30
CA ALA A 154 2.60 -7.30 4.39
C ALA A 154 1.52 -6.25 4.09
N GLY A 155 1.84 -5.14 3.40
CA GLY A 155 0.84 -4.16 2.96
C GLY A 155 -0.08 -4.70 1.87
N GLY A 156 0.39 -5.62 1.03
CA GLY A 156 -0.43 -6.37 0.08
C GLY A 156 -1.43 -7.30 0.79
N PHE A 157 -0.99 -7.96 1.85
CA PHE A 157 -1.87 -8.72 2.73
C PHE A 157 -2.98 -7.84 3.32
N THR A 158 -2.63 -6.70 3.91
CA THR A 158 -3.61 -5.75 4.45
C THR A 158 -4.57 -5.25 3.37
N THR A 159 -4.10 -5.03 2.14
CA THR A 159 -4.93 -4.68 0.98
C THR A 159 -5.97 -5.75 0.68
N LEU A 160 -5.54 -7.01 0.57
CA LEU A 160 -6.42 -8.15 0.30
C LEU A 160 -7.43 -8.37 1.44
N ALA A 161 -6.97 -8.29 2.70
CA ALA A 161 -7.81 -8.42 3.87
C ALA A 161 -8.86 -7.28 3.97
N ALA A 162 -8.46 -6.04 3.66
CA ALA A 162 -9.39 -4.91 3.64
C ALA A 162 -10.51 -5.10 2.63
N LEU A 163 -10.23 -5.67 1.46
CA LEU A 163 -11.25 -5.96 0.43
C LEU A 163 -12.08 -7.20 0.73
N ALA A 164 -11.52 -8.17 1.49
CA ALA A 164 -12.26 -9.35 1.92
C ALA A 164 -13.22 -9.07 3.08
N PHE A 165 -12.84 -8.17 3.99
CA PHE A 165 -13.58 -7.98 5.25
C PHE A 165 -14.35 -6.67 5.33
N HIS A 166 -14.11 -5.71 4.43
CA HIS A 166 -14.77 -4.40 4.42
C HIS A 166 -15.23 -3.98 3.02
N ASP A 167 -16.29 -3.19 2.92
CA ASP A 167 -16.84 -2.65 1.66
C ASP A 167 -16.59 -1.13 1.54
N VAL A 168 -15.37 -0.69 1.82
CA VAL A 168 -14.99 0.72 1.73
C VAL A 168 -14.33 1.03 0.40
N PHE A 169 -13.40 0.17 0.01
CA PHE A 169 -12.62 0.37 -1.19
C PHE A 169 -13.32 -0.14 -2.44
N LYS A 170 -13.12 0.55 -3.55
CA LYS A 170 -13.70 0.22 -4.85
C LYS A 170 -12.71 -0.52 -5.77
N ALA A 171 -11.44 -0.49 -5.43
CA ALA A 171 -10.36 -1.18 -6.12
C ALA A 171 -9.19 -1.43 -5.18
N GLY A 172 -8.38 -2.45 -5.48
CA GLY A 172 -7.13 -2.70 -4.76
C GLY A 172 -5.99 -3.16 -5.65
N THR A 173 -4.76 -2.79 -5.25
CA THR A 173 -3.54 -3.29 -5.87
C THR A 173 -2.67 -4.01 -4.83
N SER A 174 -2.41 -5.28 -5.05
CA SER A 174 -1.48 -6.08 -4.26
C SER A 174 -0.16 -6.23 -5.01
N LEU A 175 0.91 -5.71 -4.43
CA LEU A 175 2.26 -5.86 -4.95
C LEU A 175 2.96 -6.95 -4.15
N TYR A 176 3.26 -8.09 -4.79
CA TYR A 176 3.93 -9.23 -4.12
C TYR A 176 3.40 -9.45 -2.69
N GLY A 177 2.07 -9.41 -2.55
CA GLY A 177 1.41 -9.46 -1.24
C GLY A 177 1.17 -10.87 -0.74
N VAL A 178 1.22 -11.03 0.58
CA VAL A 178 0.87 -12.29 1.25
C VAL A 178 -0.63 -12.53 1.12
N ALA A 179 -1.02 -13.73 0.70
CA ALA A 179 -2.41 -14.16 0.57
C ALA A 179 -2.76 -15.31 1.54
N ASP A 180 -1.77 -16.15 1.84
CA ASP A 180 -1.88 -17.29 2.75
C ASP A 180 -0.81 -17.18 3.84
N LEU A 181 -1.25 -17.00 5.09
CA LEU A 181 -0.36 -16.86 6.24
C LEU A 181 0.31 -18.18 6.63
N ARG A 182 -0.34 -19.32 6.33
CA ARG A 182 0.28 -20.63 6.56
C ARG A 182 1.43 -20.87 5.59
N ALA A 183 1.21 -20.66 4.30
CA ALA A 183 2.25 -20.81 3.30
C ALA A 183 3.42 -19.85 3.60
N LEU A 184 3.14 -18.65 4.10
CA LEU A 184 4.20 -17.72 4.55
C LEU A 184 5.01 -18.30 5.72
N ASP A 185 4.36 -18.89 6.73
CA ASP A 185 5.04 -19.48 7.90
C ASP A 185 5.91 -20.69 7.49
N ASP A 186 5.39 -21.54 6.60
CA ASP A 186 6.08 -22.75 6.12
C ASP A 186 7.30 -22.41 5.24
N GLU A 187 7.27 -21.29 4.51
CA GLU A 187 8.30 -20.89 3.54
C GLU A 187 9.25 -19.81 4.09
N THR A 188 9.01 -19.30 5.31
CA THR A 188 9.78 -18.19 5.85
C THR A 188 11.23 -18.61 6.19
N HIS A 189 12.18 -17.70 5.97
CA HIS A 189 13.58 -17.97 6.27
C HIS A 189 13.87 -17.82 7.78
N LYS A 190 14.97 -18.42 8.25
CA LYS A 190 15.29 -18.54 9.68
C LYS A 190 15.34 -17.21 10.46
N PHE A 191 15.60 -16.10 9.82
CA PHE A 191 15.64 -14.79 10.48
C PHE A 191 14.24 -14.27 10.85
N GLU A 192 13.19 -14.76 10.18
CA GLU A 192 11.80 -14.41 10.45
C GLU A 192 10.99 -15.58 11.06
N SER A 193 11.64 -16.72 11.34
CA SER A 193 10.98 -17.95 11.80
C SER A 193 10.13 -17.81 13.07
N ARG A 194 10.34 -16.77 13.88
CA ARG A 194 9.54 -16.44 15.06
C ARG A 194 8.77 -15.13 14.96
N TYR A 195 8.86 -14.47 13.82
CA TYR A 195 8.22 -13.18 13.64
C TYR A 195 6.68 -13.29 13.66
N LEU A 196 6.16 -14.37 13.10
CA LEU A 196 4.72 -14.66 13.13
C LEU A 196 4.21 -15.05 14.53
N ASP A 197 5.09 -15.50 15.45
CA ASP A 197 4.73 -15.75 16.87
C ASP A 197 4.22 -14.48 17.56
N ASP A 198 4.87 -13.34 17.29
CA ASP A 198 4.45 -12.06 17.82
C ASP A 198 3.21 -11.52 17.08
N LEU A 199 3.21 -11.57 15.75
CA LEU A 199 2.16 -10.99 14.92
C LEU A 199 0.82 -11.70 15.00
N LEU A 200 0.84 -13.04 15.12
CA LEU A 200 -0.34 -13.91 15.15
C LEU A 200 -0.59 -14.53 16.52
N GLY A 201 0.39 -14.42 17.45
CA GLY A 201 0.32 -14.96 18.79
C GLY A 201 0.67 -16.45 18.89
N PRO A 202 0.44 -17.08 20.06
CA PRO A 202 0.94 -18.41 20.38
C PRO A 202 0.60 -19.48 19.35
N SER A 203 1.53 -20.43 19.13
CA SER A 203 1.40 -21.52 18.12
C SER A 203 0.09 -22.30 18.23
N ALA A 204 -0.40 -22.54 19.46
CA ALA A 204 -1.67 -23.25 19.69
C ALA A 204 -2.91 -22.56 19.06
N GLN A 205 -2.84 -21.27 18.74
CA GLN A 205 -3.92 -20.49 18.15
C GLN A 205 -3.67 -20.16 16.68
N ARG A 206 -2.48 -20.42 16.15
CA ARG A 206 -2.08 -19.98 14.80
C ARG A 206 -2.93 -20.62 13.70
N GLU A 207 -3.24 -21.92 13.83
CA GLU A 207 -4.08 -22.63 12.85
C GLU A 207 -5.43 -21.94 12.64
N ALA A 208 -6.11 -21.61 13.73
CA ALA A 208 -7.38 -20.91 13.65
C ALA A 208 -7.21 -19.50 13.04
N ARG A 209 -6.13 -18.80 13.38
CA ARG A 209 -5.84 -17.47 12.84
C ARG A 209 -5.42 -17.48 11.38
N TYR A 210 -4.72 -18.52 10.90
CA TYR A 210 -4.46 -18.70 9.47
C TYR A 210 -5.77 -18.81 8.70
N ALA A 211 -6.67 -19.69 9.15
CA ALA A 211 -7.97 -19.87 8.51
C ALA A 211 -8.83 -18.59 8.57
N GLU A 212 -8.83 -17.89 9.70
CA GLU A 212 -9.61 -16.68 9.93
C GLU A 212 -9.11 -15.46 9.14
N ARG A 213 -7.77 -15.31 8.99
CA ARG A 213 -7.17 -14.05 8.52
C ARG A 213 -6.53 -14.13 7.14
N SER A 214 -6.22 -15.34 6.62
CA SER A 214 -5.64 -15.46 5.27
C SER A 214 -6.65 -15.06 4.20
N PRO A 215 -6.36 -14.02 3.39
CA PRO A 215 -7.29 -13.56 2.36
C PRO A 215 -7.70 -14.64 1.36
N ILE A 216 -6.86 -15.62 1.08
CA ILE A 216 -7.14 -16.73 0.16
C ILE A 216 -8.37 -17.54 0.60
N HIS A 217 -8.55 -17.77 1.91
CA HIS A 217 -9.71 -18.48 2.44
C HIS A 217 -11.00 -17.63 2.38
N HIS A 218 -10.85 -16.33 2.21
CA HIS A 218 -11.93 -15.35 2.12
C HIS A 218 -12.05 -14.70 0.74
N ALA A 219 -11.37 -15.23 -0.28
CA ALA A 219 -11.44 -14.71 -1.65
C ALA A 219 -12.88 -14.62 -2.18
N HIS A 220 -13.79 -15.51 -1.67
CA HIS A 220 -15.21 -15.49 -1.98
C HIS A 220 -15.94 -14.20 -1.53
N ARG A 221 -15.37 -13.40 -0.66
CA ARG A 221 -15.92 -12.13 -0.17
C ARG A 221 -15.43 -10.92 -0.96
N ILE A 222 -14.34 -11.06 -1.72
CA ILE A 222 -13.81 -9.97 -2.56
C ILE A 222 -14.68 -9.86 -3.81
N ALA A 223 -15.34 -8.72 -3.97
CA ALA A 223 -16.20 -8.42 -5.12
C ALA A 223 -15.72 -7.19 -5.92
N ARG A 224 -14.59 -6.60 -5.54
CA ARG A 224 -14.05 -5.41 -6.17
C ARG A 224 -12.88 -5.73 -7.11
N PRO A 225 -12.73 -5.00 -8.22
CA PRO A 225 -11.60 -5.19 -9.12
C PRO A 225 -10.25 -5.16 -8.42
N MET A 226 -9.34 -6.03 -8.86
CA MET A 226 -8.01 -6.18 -8.28
C MET A 226 -6.92 -6.14 -9.35
N LEU A 227 -5.80 -5.49 -9.00
CA LEU A 227 -4.55 -5.60 -9.75
C LEU A 227 -3.51 -6.31 -8.88
N PHE A 228 -2.84 -7.31 -9.45
CA PHE A 228 -1.71 -8.00 -8.84
C PHE A 228 -0.44 -7.70 -9.62
N LEU A 229 0.61 -7.32 -8.92
CA LEU A 229 1.94 -7.06 -9.48
C LEU A 229 2.95 -7.95 -8.75
N GLN A 230 3.67 -8.82 -9.47
CA GLN A 230 4.50 -9.85 -8.89
C GLN A 230 5.84 -10.00 -9.60
N GLY A 231 6.93 -10.07 -8.83
CA GLY A 231 8.24 -10.48 -9.34
C GLY A 231 8.33 -12.02 -9.39
N LEU A 232 8.77 -12.57 -10.52
CA LEU A 232 8.83 -14.03 -10.69
C LEU A 232 10.00 -14.67 -9.92
N ASP A 233 11.03 -13.89 -9.56
CA ASP A 233 12.16 -14.35 -8.75
C ASP A 233 11.98 -14.07 -7.25
N ASP A 234 10.75 -13.75 -6.81
CA ASP A 234 10.45 -13.46 -5.40
C ASP A 234 10.52 -14.73 -4.55
N LYS A 235 11.50 -14.73 -3.63
CA LYS A 235 11.74 -15.81 -2.66
C LYS A 235 11.25 -15.49 -1.25
N VAL A 236 10.69 -14.29 -1.03
CA VAL A 236 10.12 -13.87 0.25
C VAL A 236 8.63 -14.12 0.28
N VAL A 237 7.94 -13.68 -0.78
CA VAL A 237 6.53 -14.00 -1.04
C VAL A 237 6.44 -14.60 -2.45
N PRO A 238 6.48 -15.92 -2.57
CA PRO A 238 6.53 -16.59 -3.87
C PRO A 238 5.33 -16.24 -4.78
N PRO A 239 5.52 -16.25 -6.11
CA PRO A 239 4.46 -15.95 -7.08
C PRO A 239 3.17 -16.74 -6.88
N ALA A 240 3.29 -17.97 -6.38
CA ALA A 240 2.15 -18.83 -6.08
C ALA A 240 1.10 -18.17 -5.17
N GLN A 241 1.51 -17.30 -4.27
CA GLN A 241 0.60 -16.52 -3.40
C GLN A 241 -0.33 -15.61 -4.22
N SER A 242 0.24 -14.84 -5.15
CA SER A 242 -0.53 -13.97 -6.04
C SER A 242 -1.36 -14.80 -7.04
N GLU A 243 -0.79 -15.85 -7.62
CA GLU A 243 -1.44 -16.72 -8.61
C GLU A 243 -2.67 -17.43 -8.04
N ALA A 244 -2.58 -17.94 -6.80
CA ALA A 244 -3.71 -18.56 -6.13
C ALA A 244 -4.89 -17.57 -5.95
N MET A 245 -4.60 -16.33 -5.53
CA MET A 245 -5.63 -15.29 -5.39
C MET A 245 -6.22 -14.90 -6.74
N VAL A 246 -5.40 -14.71 -7.77
CA VAL A 246 -5.85 -14.40 -9.13
C VAL A 246 -6.77 -15.49 -9.66
N ALA A 247 -6.39 -16.77 -9.51
CA ALA A 247 -7.22 -17.91 -9.92
C ALA A 247 -8.56 -17.95 -9.17
N ALA A 248 -8.54 -17.76 -7.85
CA ALA A 248 -9.75 -17.77 -7.03
C ALA A 248 -10.72 -16.62 -7.39
N LEU A 249 -10.21 -15.44 -7.67
CA LEU A 249 -11.03 -14.28 -8.05
C LEU A 249 -11.59 -14.41 -9.47
N ARG A 250 -10.78 -14.85 -10.44
CA ARG A 250 -11.21 -15.11 -11.83
C ARG A 250 -12.29 -16.17 -11.90
N ALA A 251 -12.17 -17.27 -11.15
CA ALA A 251 -13.19 -18.32 -11.07
C ALA A 251 -14.57 -17.80 -10.64
N ARG A 252 -14.62 -16.61 -10.02
CA ARG A 252 -15.85 -15.95 -9.56
C ARG A 252 -16.28 -14.79 -10.46
N GLY A 253 -15.58 -14.54 -11.55
CA GLY A 253 -15.86 -13.41 -12.44
C GLY A 253 -15.53 -12.05 -11.84
N VAL A 254 -14.67 -11.97 -10.82
CA VAL A 254 -14.17 -10.69 -10.31
C VAL A 254 -13.15 -10.15 -11.32
N PRO A 255 -13.27 -8.89 -11.78
CA PRO A 255 -12.30 -8.31 -12.71
C PRO A 255 -10.89 -8.26 -12.11
N VAL A 256 -9.94 -8.98 -12.70
CA VAL A 256 -8.55 -9.09 -12.19
C VAL A 256 -7.55 -8.88 -13.31
N ALA A 257 -6.60 -7.98 -13.08
CA ALA A 257 -5.36 -7.91 -13.86
C ALA A 257 -4.20 -8.51 -13.05
N TYR A 258 -3.31 -9.23 -13.75
CA TYR A 258 -2.09 -9.79 -13.19
C TYR A 258 -0.91 -9.50 -14.10
N LEU A 259 0.09 -8.80 -13.58
CA LEU A 259 1.35 -8.53 -14.26
C LEU A 259 2.47 -9.17 -13.49
N ALA A 260 3.17 -10.11 -14.15
CA ALA A 260 4.34 -10.78 -13.62
C ALA A 260 5.59 -10.21 -14.30
N PHE A 261 6.66 -10.02 -13.54
CA PHE A 261 7.89 -9.39 -13.99
C PHE A 261 9.06 -10.35 -13.84
N GLU A 262 9.61 -10.80 -14.97
CA GLU A 262 10.81 -11.64 -15.00
C GLU A 262 12.05 -10.90 -14.46
N GLY A 263 12.89 -11.60 -13.70
CA GLY A 263 14.10 -11.06 -13.10
C GLY A 263 13.88 -10.03 -12.01
N GLU A 264 12.65 -9.88 -11.49
CA GLU A 264 12.32 -9.11 -10.30
C GLU A 264 12.02 -10.02 -9.12
N GLY A 265 12.53 -9.66 -7.95
CA GLY A 265 12.31 -10.35 -6.68
C GLY A 265 11.28 -9.64 -5.80
N HIS A 266 11.51 -9.71 -4.47
CA HIS A 266 10.66 -9.04 -3.48
C HIS A 266 10.88 -7.53 -3.50
N GLY A 267 10.06 -6.82 -4.28
CA GLY A 267 10.20 -5.40 -4.62
C GLY A 267 10.88 -5.18 -5.97
N PHE A 268 10.32 -4.26 -6.74
CA PHE A 268 10.79 -3.96 -8.09
C PHE A 268 11.97 -3.00 -8.05
N ARG A 269 13.02 -3.27 -8.84
CA ARG A 269 14.28 -2.52 -8.85
C ARG A 269 14.63 -1.95 -10.21
N ARG A 270 14.22 -2.63 -11.29
CA ARG A 270 14.49 -2.16 -12.65
C ARG A 270 13.59 -0.96 -12.95
N LYS A 271 14.16 0.05 -13.60
CA LYS A 271 13.44 1.27 -13.97
C LYS A 271 12.18 0.96 -14.77
N GLU A 272 12.30 0.09 -15.75
CA GLU A 272 11.23 -0.29 -16.68
C GLU A 272 10.09 -0.97 -15.93
N THR A 273 10.41 -1.85 -14.96
CA THR A 273 9.43 -2.52 -14.12
C THR A 273 8.70 -1.55 -13.20
N VAL A 274 9.44 -0.65 -12.53
CA VAL A 274 8.85 0.37 -11.65
C VAL A 274 7.94 1.30 -12.45
N GLN A 275 8.36 1.73 -13.63
CA GLN A 275 7.56 2.55 -14.52
C GLN A 275 6.30 1.81 -14.95
N ARG A 276 6.44 0.59 -15.50
CA ARG A 276 5.30 -0.23 -15.96
C ARG A 276 4.31 -0.53 -14.82
N ALA A 277 4.80 -0.79 -13.61
CA ALA A 277 3.96 -1.02 -12.45
C ALA A 277 3.09 0.21 -12.12
N LEU A 278 3.68 1.41 -12.07
CA LEU A 278 2.96 2.66 -11.80
C LEU A 278 1.94 2.99 -12.91
N GLU A 279 2.34 2.81 -14.17
CA GLU A 279 1.46 3.04 -15.34
C GLU A 279 0.30 2.03 -15.35
N ALA A 280 0.56 0.76 -15.03
CA ALA A 280 -0.47 -0.28 -14.94
C ALA A 280 -1.48 0.03 -13.82
N GLU A 281 -1.01 0.48 -12.66
CA GLU A 281 -1.90 0.92 -11.58
C GLU A 281 -2.76 2.12 -12.00
N LEU A 282 -2.18 3.11 -12.68
CA LEU A 282 -2.92 4.28 -13.17
C LEU A 282 -3.96 3.86 -14.21
N ALA A 283 -3.61 3.02 -15.17
CA ALA A 283 -4.53 2.48 -16.17
C ALA A 283 -5.66 1.68 -15.52
N PHE A 284 -5.35 0.87 -14.51
CA PHE A 284 -6.30 0.10 -13.74
C PHE A 284 -7.30 0.98 -13.00
N TYR A 285 -6.82 1.97 -12.23
CA TYR A 285 -7.71 2.87 -11.50
C TYR A 285 -8.51 3.76 -12.44
N ALA A 286 -7.95 4.15 -13.59
CA ALA A 286 -8.67 4.90 -14.62
C ALA A 286 -9.88 4.12 -15.14
N GLN A 287 -9.70 2.83 -15.44
CA GLN A 287 -10.81 1.95 -15.87
C GLN A 287 -11.88 1.79 -14.77
N VAL A 288 -11.45 1.56 -13.52
CA VAL A 288 -12.39 1.34 -12.40
C VAL A 288 -13.14 2.61 -12.02
N PHE A 289 -12.50 3.77 -12.06
CA PHE A 289 -13.11 5.05 -11.65
C PHE A 289 -13.71 5.84 -12.81
N GLY A 290 -13.54 5.38 -14.04
CA GLY A 290 -14.18 5.97 -15.21
C GLY A 290 -13.58 7.31 -15.66
N PHE A 291 -12.24 7.44 -15.63
CA PHE A 291 -11.56 8.62 -16.17
C PHE A 291 -10.50 8.23 -17.21
N ALA A 292 -10.10 9.19 -18.05
CA ALA A 292 -9.00 9.01 -19.01
C ALA A 292 -7.72 9.66 -18.43
N PRO A 293 -6.62 8.91 -18.30
CA PRO A 293 -5.32 9.51 -17.96
C PRO A 293 -4.87 10.49 -19.04
N ALA A 294 -4.19 11.57 -18.65
CA ALA A 294 -3.54 12.46 -19.60
C ALA A 294 -2.24 11.85 -20.18
N ASP A 295 -1.67 10.87 -19.49
CA ASP A 295 -0.49 10.14 -19.93
C ASP A 295 -0.86 9.13 -21.04
N ALA A 296 0.02 8.99 -22.04
CA ALA A 296 -0.07 7.91 -23.01
C ALA A 296 0.50 6.63 -22.37
N ILE A 297 -0.38 5.82 -21.79
CA ILE A 297 -0.02 4.58 -21.07
C ILE A 297 -0.76 3.39 -21.66
N ASP A 298 -0.11 2.21 -21.60
CA ASP A 298 -0.72 0.97 -22.04
C ASP A 298 -1.84 0.54 -21.08
N PRO A 299 -3.01 0.15 -21.60
CA PRO A 299 -4.09 -0.35 -20.76
C PRO A 299 -3.70 -1.65 -20.06
N VAL A 300 -4.44 -2.01 -19.02
CA VAL A 300 -4.40 -3.34 -18.41
C VAL A 300 -5.66 -4.11 -18.79
N THR A 301 -5.51 -5.41 -19.02
CA THR A 301 -6.65 -6.28 -19.31
C THR A 301 -7.23 -6.79 -18.01
N LEU A 302 -8.48 -6.45 -17.75
CA LEU A 302 -9.27 -7.04 -16.66
C LEU A 302 -10.00 -8.26 -17.21
N ALA A 303 -9.65 -9.44 -16.71
CA ALA A 303 -10.24 -10.70 -17.11
C ALA A 303 -11.08 -11.29 -15.96
#